data_d97766bf94863c54c08158b0fda7c7a8
#
_entry.id   d97766bf94863c54c08158b0fda7c7a8
#
_cell.length_a   1.000
_cell.length_b   1.000
_cell.length_c   1.000
_cell.angle_alpha   90.00
_cell.angle_beta   90.00
_cell.angle_gamma   90.00
#
_symmetry.space_group_name_H-M   'P 1'
#
loop_
_entity.id
_entity.type
_entity.pdbx_description
1 polymer ?
#
loop_
_entity_poly.entity_id
_entity_poly.type
_entity_poly.pdbx_seq_one_letter_code
_entity_poly.pdbx_strand_id
1 'polypeptide(L)'
;MLATAPVPDLALGDLQHALARFVGEIEQQPPAFSALKIAGVAAYRKARRGQTVELPMRRVHIEQIELLSWQSPVLTIRVACSPGTYIRSLAFDLGQALGCGAHLASLVRQASGHFRLEDSVDLETLAAAAQVGDWQRYLLPPDQAVLELTPVYLDAGRTQVLLHG
;
A
#
# COMPACT_ATOMS: atom_id res chain seq x y z
N MET A 1 19.87 7.72 15.43
CA MET A 1 19.10 8.19 16.60
C MET A 1 17.76 8.68 16.07
N LEU A 2 16.64 8.16 16.56
CA LEU A 2 15.33 8.70 16.21
C LEU A 2 15.13 10.00 16.99
N ALA A 3 14.85 11.09 16.28
CA ALA A 3 14.47 12.34 16.93
C ALA A 3 13.07 12.17 17.51
N THR A 4 12.86 12.65 18.73
CA THR A 4 11.55 12.74 19.36
C THR A 4 11.21 14.21 19.57
N ALA A 5 9.97 14.59 19.24
CA ALA A 5 9.43 15.91 19.50
C ALA A 5 8.12 15.77 20.29
N PRO A 6 7.77 16.74 21.13
CA PRO A 6 6.47 16.74 21.78
C PRO A 6 5.37 16.89 20.72
N VAL A 7 4.30 16.12 20.89
CA VAL A 7 3.12 16.27 20.04
C VAL A 7 2.36 17.51 20.54
N PRO A 8 2.06 18.49 19.65
CA PRO A 8 1.26 19.63 20.03
C PRO A 8 -0.17 19.22 20.42
N ASP A 9 -0.85 20.08 21.14
CA ASP A 9 -2.29 19.92 21.39
C ASP A 9 -3.04 20.16 20.08
N LEU A 10 -3.57 19.08 19.48
CA LEU A 10 -4.21 19.09 18.18
C LEU A 10 -5.70 18.83 18.35
N ALA A 11 -6.51 19.79 17.95
CA ALA A 11 -7.94 19.58 17.82
C ALA A 11 -8.24 18.66 16.60
N LEU A 12 -9.40 18.00 16.62
CA LEU A 12 -9.83 17.14 15.50
C LEU A 12 -9.90 17.92 14.18
N GLY A 13 -10.29 19.21 14.23
CA GLY A 13 -10.34 20.07 13.06
C GLY A 13 -8.96 20.31 12.43
N ASP A 14 -7.90 20.44 13.24
CA ASP A 14 -6.54 20.64 12.78
C ASP A 14 -6.04 19.40 12.03
N LEU A 15 -6.35 18.21 12.57
CA LEU A 15 -6.01 16.94 11.95
C LEU A 15 -6.75 16.76 10.63
N GLN A 16 -8.05 17.03 10.59
CA GLN A 16 -8.85 16.95 9.36
C GLN A 16 -8.34 17.90 8.29
N HIS A 17 -8.01 19.14 8.67
CA HIS A 17 -7.42 20.11 7.74
C HIS A 17 -6.06 19.67 7.22
N ALA A 18 -5.20 19.14 8.08
CA ALA A 18 -3.90 18.59 7.67
C ALA A 18 -4.05 17.40 6.71
N LEU A 19 -4.97 16.46 7.00
CA LEU A 19 -5.24 15.29 6.16
C LEU A 19 -5.81 15.66 4.79
N ALA A 20 -6.68 16.66 4.73
CA ALA A 20 -7.29 17.13 3.47
C ALA A 20 -6.26 17.60 2.43
N ARG A 21 -5.08 18.08 2.87
CA ARG A 21 -3.98 18.51 1.99
C ARG A 21 -3.34 17.37 1.21
N PHE A 22 -3.54 16.13 1.64
CA PHE A 22 -2.97 14.93 1.01
C PHE A 22 -3.96 14.19 0.12
N VAL A 23 -5.20 14.68 -0.01
CA VAL A 23 -6.19 14.08 -0.92
C VAL A 23 -6.00 14.63 -2.32
N GLY A 24 -6.12 13.75 -3.33
CA GLY A 24 -5.90 14.06 -4.74
C GLY A 24 -4.52 13.64 -5.23
N GLU A 25 -4.02 14.32 -6.27
CA GLU A 25 -2.69 14.10 -6.83
C GLU A 25 -1.63 14.73 -5.94
N ILE A 26 -0.71 13.91 -5.45
CA ILE A 26 0.42 14.38 -4.64
C ILE A 26 1.74 13.83 -5.18
N GLU A 27 2.82 14.55 -4.90
CA GLU A 27 4.17 14.05 -5.12
C GLU A 27 4.71 13.46 -3.82
N GLN A 28 5.13 12.21 -3.88
CA GLN A 28 5.74 11.51 -2.76
C GLN A 28 7.19 11.15 -3.05
N GLN A 29 8.04 11.32 -2.04
CA GLN A 29 9.36 10.72 -2.04
C GLN A 29 9.27 9.30 -1.50
N PRO A 30 9.60 8.26 -2.34
CA PRO A 30 9.63 6.90 -1.85
C PRO A 30 10.64 6.73 -0.72
N PRO A 31 10.36 5.89 0.29
CA PRO A 31 11.31 5.67 1.37
C PRO A 31 12.55 4.93 0.86
N ALA A 32 13.74 5.25 1.41
CA ALA A 32 14.99 4.60 1.06
C ALA A 32 14.94 3.07 1.22
N PHE A 33 14.19 2.59 2.22
CA PHE A 33 13.92 1.17 2.43
C PHE A 33 12.72 0.70 1.59
N SER A 34 12.86 0.74 0.27
CA SER A 34 11.86 0.25 -0.68
C SER A 34 12.45 -0.78 -1.66
N ALA A 35 11.58 -1.52 -2.33
CA ALA A 35 11.97 -2.49 -3.37
C ALA A 35 12.29 -1.82 -4.73
N LEU A 36 12.19 -0.51 -4.83
CA LEU A 36 12.52 0.22 -6.04
C LEU A 36 13.98 -0.04 -6.44
N LYS A 37 14.20 -0.28 -7.73
CA LYS A 37 15.53 -0.53 -8.28
C LYS A 37 16.16 0.76 -8.79
N ILE A 38 17.40 1.02 -8.41
CA ILE A 38 18.26 2.09 -8.94
C ILE A 38 19.44 1.42 -9.62
N ALA A 39 19.57 1.60 -10.92
CA ALA A 39 20.59 0.93 -11.72
C ALA A 39 20.62 -0.60 -11.49
N GLY A 40 19.45 -1.23 -11.48
CA GLY A 40 19.29 -2.68 -11.30
C GLY A 40 19.36 -3.17 -9.85
N VAL A 41 19.78 -2.34 -8.88
CA VAL A 41 19.92 -2.72 -7.46
C VAL A 41 18.75 -2.13 -6.64
N ALA A 42 18.11 -2.97 -5.81
CA ALA A 42 17.04 -2.51 -4.95
C ALA A 42 17.53 -1.46 -3.93
N ALA A 43 16.76 -0.39 -3.76
CA ALA A 43 17.08 0.74 -2.90
C ALA A 43 17.40 0.31 -1.45
N TYR A 44 16.63 -0.63 -0.89
CA TYR A 44 16.85 -1.13 0.46
C TYR A 44 18.22 -1.80 0.65
N ARG A 45 18.82 -2.41 -0.41
CA ARG A 45 20.17 -3.01 -0.34
C ARG A 45 21.25 -1.94 -0.20
N LYS A 46 21.09 -0.81 -0.90
CA LYS A 46 21.98 0.34 -0.79
C LYS A 46 21.83 1.01 0.58
N ALA A 47 20.60 1.24 1.02
CA ALA A 47 20.31 1.85 2.33
C ALA A 47 20.89 1.02 3.50
N ARG A 48 20.79 -0.33 3.46
CA ARG A 48 21.41 -1.21 4.47
C ARG A 48 22.94 -1.13 4.52
N ARG A 49 23.57 -0.71 3.44
CA ARG A 49 25.04 -0.49 3.36
C ARG A 49 25.44 0.93 3.79
N GLY A 50 24.51 1.73 4.35
CA GLY A 50 24.74 3.11 4.75
C GLY A 50 24.91 4.08 3.58
N GLN A 51 24.60 3.67 2.35
CA GLN A 51 24.67 4.53 1.18
C GLN A 51 23.44 5.45 1.14
N THR A 52 23.66 6.72 0.86
CA THR A 52 22.57 7.66 0.58
C THR A 52 21.84 7.22 -0.69
N VAL A 53 20.53 7.08 -0.59
CA VAL A 53 19.67 6.67 -1.70
C VAL A 53 18.71 7.79 -2.01
N GLU A 54 18.96 8.51 -3.09
CA GLU A 54 18.02 9.47 -3.62
C GLU A 54 17.10 8.76 -4.61
N LEU A 55 15.81 8.74 -4.29
CA LEU A 55 14.78 8.20 -5.15
C LEU A 55 14.02 9.36 -5.80
N PRO A 56 13.68 9.26 -7.10
CA PRO A 56 12.88 10.30 -7.74
C PRO A 56 11.50 10.41 -7.10
N MET A 57 10.99 11.63 -6.99
CA MET A 57 9.61 11.89 -6.61
C MET A 57 8.67 11.15 -7.56
N ARG A 58 7.54 10.69 -7.02
CA ARG A 58 6.50 9.98 -7.78
C ARG A 58 5.16 10.64 -7.54
N ARG A 59 4.40 10.81 -8.60
CA ARG A 59 2.99 11.19 -8.50
C ARG A 59 2.19 9.97 -8.11
N VAL A 60 1.36 10.16 -7.10
CA VAL A 60 0.40 9.16 -6.60
C VAL A 60 -0.92 9.86 -6.36
N HIS A 61 -2.00 9.11 -6.42
CA HIS A 61 -3.34 9.62 -6.17
C HIS A 61 -3.88 9.05 -4.87
N ILE A 62 -4.31 9.91 -3.97
CA ILE A 62 -5.03 9.53 -2.76
C ILE A 62 -6.49 9.93 -2.96
N GLU A 63 -7.34 8.93 -3.11
CA GLU A 63 -8.77 9.12 -3.36
C GLU A 63 -9.47 9.65 -2.11
N GLN A 64 -9.13 9.09 -0.95
CA GLN A 64 -9.76 9.45 0.32
C GLN A 64 -8.85 9.18 1.51
N ILE A 65 -8.93 10.06 2.50
CA ILE A 65 -8.39 9.83 3.85
C ILE A 65 -9.50 10.03 4.86
N GLU A 66 -9.79 9.02 5.64
CA GLU A 66 -10.77 9.06 6.72
C GLU A 66 -10.06 9.03 8.09
N LEU A 67 -10.37 9.99 8.96
CA LEU A 67 -9.88 9.97 10.33
C LEU A 67 -10.77 9.03 11.14
N LEU A 68 -10.21 7.92 11.62
CA LEU A 68 -10.94 6.92 12.42
C LEU A 68 -10.86 7.21 13.91
N SER A 69 -9.68 7.55 14.41
CA SER A 69 -9.51 7.93 15.81
C SER A 69 -8.26 8.78 16.04
N TRP A 70 -8.32 9.59 17.08
CA TRP A 70 -7.18 10.34 17.62
C TRP A 70 -7.08 10.12 19.12
N GLN A 71 -5.98 9.50 19.54
CA GLN A 71 -5.61 9.31 20.95
C GLN A 71 -4.11 9.65 21.06
N SER A 72 -3.82 10.91 21.36
CA SER A 72 -2.44 11.40 21.38
C SER A 72 -1.48 10.42 22.07
N PRO A 73 -0.39 10.01 21.46
CA PRO A 73 0.16 10.49 20.18
C PRO A 73 -0.26 9.63 18.96
N VAL A 74 -1.29 8.79 19.06
CA VAL A 74 -1.67 7.82 18.02
C VAL A 74 -2.85 8.33 17.20
N LEU A 75 -2.62 8.50 15.90
CA LEU A 75 -3.63 8.82 14.89
C LEU A 75 -3.92 7.58 14.05
N THR A 76 -5.19 7.18 13.97
CA THR A 76 -5.63 6.09 13.09
C THR A 76 -6.43 6.66 11.94
N ILE A 77 -6.00 6.32 10.73
CA ILE A 77 -6.64 6.75 9.49
C ILE A 77 -6.90 5.57 8.56
N ARG A 78 -7.91 5.66 7.72
CA ARG A 78 -8.13 4.79 6.57
C ARG A 78 -7.78 5.58 5.31
N VAL A 79 -7.04 4.95 4.39
CA VAL A 79 -6.58 5.59 3.15
C VAL A 79 -6.99 4.74 1.97
N ALA A 80 -7.70 5.33 1.01
CA ALA A 80 -7.91 4.79 -0.33
C ALA A 80 -6.96 5.50 -1.29
N CYS A 81 -6.13 4.75 -2.02
CA CYS A 81 -5.07 5.32 -2.84
C CYS A 81 -4.67 4.43 -4.01
N SER A 82 -4.04 5.04 -5.00
CA SER A 82 -3.51 4.35 -6.16
C SER A 82 -2.37 3.38 -5.81
N PRO A 83 -2.12 2.38 -6.67
CA PRO A 83 -0.91 1.55 -6.58
C PRO A 83 0.36 2.40 -6.55
N GLY A 84 1.35 1.97 -5.78
CA GLY A 84 2.63 2.67 -5.65
C GLY A 84 2.66 3.76 -4.58
N THR A 85 1.55 4.07 -3.94
CA THR A 85 1.50 4.99 -2.78
C THR A 85 2.18 4.36 -1.56
N TYR A 86 3.09 5.11 -0.95
CA TYR A 86 3.81 4.71 0.26
C TYR A 86 3.16 5.32 1.50
N ILE A 87 2.44 4.52 2.28
CA ILE A 87 1.80 4.99 3.52
C ILE A 87 2.84 5.44 4.55
N ARG A 88 4.08 4.89 4.51
CA ARG A 88 5.20 5.37 5.33
C ARG A 88 5.60 6.80 5.00
N SER A 89 5.64 7.16 3.70
CA SER A 89 5.91 8.53 3.27
C SER A 89 4.78 9.45 3.66
N LEU A 90 3.52 9.03 3.49
CA LEU A 90 2.35 9.80 3.93
C LEU A 90 2.41 10.12 5.43
N ALA A 91 2.77 9.12 6.28
CA ALA A 91 2.92 9.33 7.71
C ALA A 91 4.03 10.34 8.03
N PHE A 92 5.17 10.23 7.34
CA PHE A 92 6.29 11.17 7.50
C PHE A 92 5.88 12.58 7.09
N ASP A 93 5.27 12.75 5.92
CA ASP A 93 4.88 14.06 5.36
C ASP A 93 3.79 14.71 6.22
N LEU A 94 2.83 13.93 6.72
CA LEU A 94 1.83 14.39 7.68
C LEU A 94 2.49 14.90 8.98
N GLY A 95 3.45 14.14 9.51
CA GLY A 95 4.19 14.56 10.70
C GLY A 95 4.98 15.85 10.50
N GLN A 96 5.56 16.06 9.30
CA GLN A 96 6.20 17.34 8.95
C GLN A 96 5.16 18.47 8.89
N ALA A 97 4.01 18.23 8.29
CA ALA A 97 2.93 19.23 8.19
C ALA A 97 2.38 19.62 9.57
N LEU A 98 2.37 18.71 10.55
CA LEU A 98 1.95 18.94 11.93
C LEU A 98 3.08 19.52 12.82
N GLY A 99 4.32 19.58 12.33
CA GLY A 99 5.48 20.14 13.04
C GLY A 99 6.08 19.25 14.13
N CYS A 100 5.58 18.02 14.33
CA CYS A 100 6.07 17.12 15.39
C CYS A 100 6.78 15.86 14.85
N GLY A 101 6.80 15.68 13.53
CA GLY A 101 7.21 14.42 12.92
C GLY A 101 6.22 13.29 13.20
N ALA A 102 6.23 12.27 12.35
CA ALA A 102 5.47 11.05 12.58
C ALA A 102 6.12 9.85 11.87
N HIS A 103 5.72 8.66 12.26
CA HIS A 103 6.09 7.41 11.59
C HIS A 103 4.91 6.45 11.61
N LEU A 104 4.93 5.51 10.68
CA LEU A 104 3.92 4.46 10.61
C LEU A 104 4.17 3.43 11.72
N ALA A 105 3.25 3.30 12.67
CA ALA A 105 3.33 2.34 13.76
C ALA A 105 2.77 0.96 13.36
N SER A 106 1.64 0.95 12.64
CA SER A 106 1.03 -0.28 12.13
C SER A 106 0.34 -0.02 10.79
N LEU A 107 0.18 -1.06 9.98
CA LEU A 107 -0.50 -0.99 8.70
C LEU A 107 -1.26 -2.28 8.45
N VAL A 108 -2.55 -2.14 8.12
CA VAL A 108 -3.39 -3.24 7.67
C VAL A 108 -3.90 -2.91 6.27
N ARG A 109 -3.63 -3.78 5.31
CA ARG A 109 -4.20 -3.68 3.95
C ARG A 109 -5.58 -4.33 3.95
N GLN A 110 -6.63 -3.52 3.88
CA GLN A 110 -8.01 -4.00 3.90
C GLN A 110 -8.51 -4.45 2.52
N ALA A 111 -7.91 -3.89 1.45
CA ALA A 111 -8.27 -4.25 0.09
C ALA A 111 -7.10 -4.07 -0.89
N SER A 112 -7.16 -4.77 -2.03
CA SER A 112 -6.28 -4.58 -3.19
C SER A 112 -7.07 -4.90 -4.46
N GLY A 113 -7.46 -3.86 -5.21
CA GLY A 113 -8.48 -3.98 -6.25
C GLY A 113 -9.80 -4.48 -5.62
N HIS A 114 -10.36 -5.55 -6.17
CA HIS A 114 -11.59 -6.16 -5.66
C HIS A 114 -11.36 -7.20 -4.54
N PHE A 115 -10.10 -7.61 -4.27
CA PHE A 115 -9.80 -8.51 -3.16
C PHE A 115 -9.91 -7.79 -1.82
N ARG A 116 -10.60 -8.44 -0.86
CA ARG A 116 -10.83 -7.93 0.48
C ARG A 116 -10.08 -8.77 1.52
N LEU A 117 -9.67 -8.14 2.62
CA LEU A 117 -9.04 -8.85 3.73
C LEU A 117 -9.98 -9.87 4.35
N GLU A 118 -11.27 -9.56 4.45
CA GLU A 118 -12.31 -10.43 5.01
C GLU A 118 -12.51 -11.73 4.23
N ASP A 119 -12.19 -11.72 2.91
CA ASP A 119 -12.27 -12.90 2.04
C ASP A 119 -10.96 -13.69 1.99
N SER A 120 -9.93 -13.23 2.70
CA SER A 120 -8.62 -13.88 2.70
C SER A 120 -8.57 -15.05 3.68
N VAL A 121 -7.68 -15.99 3.40
CA VAL A 121 -7.36 -17.10 4.29
C VAL A 121 -5.99 -16.87 4.92
N ASP A 122 -5.82 -17.16 6.20
CA ASP A 122 -4.53 -17.08 6.87
C ASP A 122 -3.62 -18.27 6.50
N LEU A 123 -2.32 -18.10 6.76
CA LEU A 123 -1.32 -19.11 6.40
C LEU A 123 -1.48 -20.42 7.18
N GLU A 124 -1.97 -20.38 8.42
CA GLU A 124 -2.16 -21.58 9.24
C GLU A 124 -3.30 -22.42 8.67
N THR A 125 -4.43 -21.80 8.35
CA THR A 125 -5.57 -22.43 7.69
C THR A 125 -5.18 -23.04 6.36
N LEU A 126 -4.44 -22.31 5.53
CA LEU A 126 -3.97 -22.80 4.23
C LEU A 126 -2.99 -23.97 4.40
N ALA A 127 -2.06 -23.89 5.35
CA ALA A 127 -1.11 -24.97 5.63
C ALA A 127 -1.82 -26.24 6.13
N ALA A 128 -2.82 -26.11 7.01
CA ALA A 128 -3.62 -27.25 7.45
C ALA A 128 -4.38 -27.92 6.31
N ALA A 129 -5.00 -27.12 5.43
CA ALA A 129 -5.69 -27.62 4.25
C ALA A 129 -4.74 -28.33 3.28
N ALA A 130 -3.50 -27.83 3.14
CA ALA A 130 -2.48 -28.45 2.29
C ALA A 130 -2.06 -29.84 2.80
N GLN A 131 -1.99 -30.06 4.12
CA GLN A 131 -1.66 -31.35 4.72
C GLN A 131 -2.69 -32.45 4.40
N VAL A 132 -3.97 -32.06 4.27
CA VAL A 132 -5.05 -33.00 3.93
C VAL A 132 -5.43 -32.98 2.45
N GLY A 133 -4.72 -32.22 1.61
CA GLY A 133 -4.96 -32.16 0.17
C GLY A 133 -6.18 -31.32 -0.25
N ASP A 134 -6.73 -30.48 0.65
CA ASP A 134 -7.96 -29.69 0.43
C ASP A 134 -7.71 -28.19 0.19
N TRP A 135 -6.48 -27.82 -0.18
CA TRP A 135 -6.07 -26.42 -0.38
C TRP A 135 -6.70 -25.79 -1.64
N GLN A 136 -7.11 -26.61 -2.62
CA GLN A 136 -7.69 -26.14 -3.89
C GLN A 136 -8.94 -25.30 -3.69
N ARG A 137 -9.72 -25.53 -2.63
CA ARG A 137 -10.92 -24.73 -2.30
C ARG A 137 -10.64 -23.25 -2.03
N TYR A 138 -9.38 -22.90 -1.73
CA TYR A 138 -8.95 -21.53 -1.51
C TYR A 138 -8.36 -20.86 -2.75
N LEU A 139 -8.24 -21.61 -3.86
CA LEU A 139 -7.77 -21.04 -5.11
C LEU A 139 -8.93 -20.33 -5.82
N LEU A 140 -8.69 -19.09 -6.15
CA LEU A 140 -9.56 -18.34 -7.03
C LEU A 140 -9.14 -18.57 -8.49
N PRO A 141 -10.08 -18.59 -9.44
CA PRO A 141 -9.77 -18.60 -10.86
C PRO A 141 -8.83 -17.42 -11.22
N PRO A 142 -7.83 -17.62 -12.13
CA PRO A 142 -6.86 -16.56 -12.44
C PRO A 142 -7.47 -15.29 -13.03
N ASP A 143 -8.59 -15.39 -13.72
CA ASP A 143 -9.35 -14.28 -14.30
C ASP A 143 -9.91 -13.33 -13.22
N GLN A 144 -10.10 -13.81 -11.99
CA GLN A 144 -10.47 -12.97 -10.85
C GLN A 144 -9.41 -11.88 -10.57
N ALA A 145 -8.15 -12.08 -10.95
CA ALA A 145 -7.11 -11.08 -10.76
C ALA A 145 -7.17 -9.92 -11.78
N VAL A 146 -7.96 -10.07 -12.84
CA VAL A 146 -8.02 -9.14 -13.98
C VAL A 146 -9.45 -8.75 -14.37
N LEU A 147 -10.37 -8.75 -13.41
CA LEU A 147 -11.79 -8.44 -13.65
C LEU A 147 -12.04 -7.04 -14.24
N GLU A 148 -11.10 -6.11 -14.05
CA GLU A 148 -11.15 -4.79 -14.66
C GLU A 148 -10.83 -4.76 -16.16
N LEU A 149 -10.26 -5.85 -16.71
CA LEU A 149 -9.98 -5.96 -18.11
C LEU A 149 -11.23 -6.45 -18.86
N THR A 150 -11.46 -5.90 -20.06
CA THR A 150 -12.57 -6.34 -20.91
C THR A 150 -12.29 -7.76 -21.41
N PRO A 151 -13.16 -8.74 -21.13
CA PRO A 151 -12.98 -10.11 -21.59
C PRO A 151 -13.16 -10.21 -23.11
N VAL A 152 -12.31 -11.02 -23.75
CA VAL A 152 -12.43 -11.36 -25.17
C VAL A 152 -12.83 -12.84 -25.26
N TYR A 153 -13.99 -13.09 -25.82
CA TYR A 153 -14.49 -14.45 -26.01
C TYR A 153 -14.07 -14.97 -27.40
N LEU A 154 -13.40 -16.11 -27.41
CA LEU A 154 -12.93 -16.76 -28.64
C LEU A 154 -13.75 -18.00 -28.91
N ASP A 155 -14.14 -18.21 -30.18
CA ASP A 155 -14.64 -19.51 -30.63
C ASP A 155 -13.52 -20.56 -30.71
N ALA A 156 -13.86 -21.82 -30.91
CA ALA A 156 -12.90 -22.92 -30.92
C ALA A 156 -11.79 -22.75 -31.97
N GLY A 157 -12.12 -22.22 -33.16
CA GLY A 157 -11.15 -22.00 -34.23
C GLY A 157 -10.14 -20.90 -33.87
N ARG A 158 -10.63 -19.77 -33.37
CA ARG A 158 -9.76 -18.66 -32.91
C ARG A 158 -8.94 -19.03 -31.71
N THR A 159 -9.50 -19.87 -30.81
CA THR A 159 -8.76 -20.40 -29.68
C THR A 159 -7.56 -21.22 -30.11
N GLN A 160 -7.74 -22.12 -31.11
CA GLN A 160 -6.64 -22.90 -31.65
C GLN A 160 -5.56 -22.05 -32.30
N VAL A 161 -5.95 -21.02 -33.06
CA VAL A 161 -5.00 -20.08 -33.66
C VAL A 161 -4.17 -19.37 -32.58
N LEU A 162 -4.81 -18.91 -31.48
CA LEU A 162 -4.13 -18.25 -30.39
C LEU A 162 -3.14 -19.17 -29.64
N LEU A 163 -3.51 -20.47 -29.45
CA LEU A 163 -2.67 -21.43 -28.74
C LEU A 163 -1.45 -21.89 -29.56
N HIS A 164 -1.51 -21.80 -30.88
CA HIS A 164 -0.44 -22.26 -31.74
C HIS A 164 0.41 -21.12 -32.36
N GLY A 165 0.10 -19.87 -32.11
CA GLY A 165 0.83 -18.66 -32.55
C GLY A 165 0.37 -18.18 -33.91
#